data_e6f6ae1d7b4a5f2f7b5008a23110ecba
#
_entry.id   e6f6ae1d7b4a5f2f7b5008a23110ecba
#
_cell.length_a   1.000
_cell.length_b   1.000
_cell.length_c   1.000
_cell.angle_alpha   90.00
_cell.angle_beta   90.00
_cell.angle_gamma   90.00
#
_symmetry.space_group_name_H-M   'P 1'
#
loop_
_entity.id
_entity.type
_entity.pdbx_description
1 polymer ?
#
loop_
_entity_poly.entity_id
_entity_poly.type
_entity_poly.pdbx_seq_one_letter_code
_entity_poly.pdbx_strand_id
1 'polypeptide(L)'
;MNALLYSSIQSAAYGNQFECSTAGEKITDALFGSMTHQNEVGVWDDGEALLVVSLLNTEGLKAKFPKYAVEDGLLIRHPKNDLTDHLQLLGEVFAAAASLPPDPDAVLPERTDVQRTVKARLGQHKYKVEQLDIWDGACAVTGIKEPTLLRASHAKPWSDPTITDSERLDPANGLPLVIHLDALFDQGWITFADDGKMQISPLLDPAIVAMYDLNSGLKLRRPLSAKQKEYISYHRDHVFKKEV
;
A
#
# COMPACT_ATOMS: atom_id res chain seq x y z
N MET A 1 5.81 11.42 -17.47
CA MET A 1 5.26 10.18 -18.12
C MET A 1 3.93 10.51 -18.77
N ASN A 2 3.64 10.08 -20.01
CA ASN A 2 2.33 10.28 -20.60
C ASN A 2 1.33 9.17 -20.16
N ALA A 3 0.03 9.41 -20.34
CA ALA A 3 -1.01 8.50 -19.84
C ALA A 3 -0.95 7.09 -20.47
N LEU A 4 -0.58 6.99 -21.75
CA LEU A 4 -0.44 5.71 -22.45
C LEU A 4 0.72 4.89 -21.87
N LEU A 5 1.88 5.51 -21.69
CA LEU A 5 3.05 4.86 -21.09
C LEU A 5 2.76 4.42 -19.66
N TYR A 6 2.12 5.26 -18.87
CA TYR A 6 1.73 4.91 -17.49
C TYR A 6 0.78 3.69 -17.45
N SER A 7 -0.28 3.71 -18.28
CA SER A 7 -1.23 2.59 -18.36
C SER A 7 -0.55 1.28 -18.79
N SER A 8 0.44 1.38 -19.65
CA SER A 8 1.21 0.24 -20.13
C SER A 8 2.14 -0.35 -19.06
N ILE A 9 2.84 0.52 -18.32
CA ILE A 9 3.65 0.11 -17.17
C ILE A 9 2.77 -0.54 -16.10
N GLN A 10 1.61 0.06 -15.82
CA GLN A 10 0.63 -0.46 -14.88
C GLN A 10 0.14 -1.86 -15.29
N SER A 11 -0.14 -2.08 -16.57
CA SER A 11 -0.55 -3.40 -17.09
C SER A 11 0.55 -4.44 -16.93
N ALA A 12 1.81 -4.09 -17.23
CA ALA A 12 2.95 -4.98 -17.03
C ALA A 12 3.17 -5.32 -15.55
N ALA A 13 3.01 -4.35 -14.65
CA ALA A 13 3.09 -4.54 -13.22
C ALA A 13 1.99 -5.47 -12.70
N TYR A 14 0.74 -5.22 -13.06
CA TYR A 14 -0.41 -6.03 -12.62
C TYR A 14 -0.34 -7.47 -13.12
N GLY A 15 0.14 -7.70 -14.36
CA GLY A 15 0.37 -9.04 -14.90
C GLY A 15 1.39 -9.86 -14.08
N ASN A 16 2.22 -9.20 -13.27
CA ASN A 16 3.21 -9.81 -12.39
C ASN A 16 2.88 -9.63 -10.90
N GLN A 17 1.63 -9.34 -10.55
CA GLN A 17 1.15 -9.19 -9.17
C GLN A 17 1.78 -7.99 -8.41
N PHE A 18 2.20 -6.96 -9.13
CA PHE A 18 2.58 -5.68 -8.56
C PHE A 18 1.42 -4.69 -8.66
N GLU A 19 1.10 -4.01 -7.58
CA GLU A 19 0.06 -2.98 -7.53
C GLU A 19 0.68 -1.60 -7.49
N CYS A 20 0.04 -0.62 -8.13
CA CYS A 20 0.46 0.77 -8.01
C CYS A 20 0.25 1.27 -6.57
N SER A 21 1.32 1.62 -5.90
CA SER A 21 1.28 2.15 -4.53
C SER A 21 1.12 3.68 -4.48
N THR A 22 1.07 4.35 -5.65
CA THR A 22 0.88 5.79 -5.75
C THR A 22 -0.23 6.17 -6.70
N ALA A 23 -1.33 6.67 -6.16
CA ALA A 23 -2.23 7.60 -6.85
C ALA A 23 -1.77 9.03 -6.50
N GLY A 24 -0.72 9.54 -7.13
CA GLY A 24 -0.26 10.92 -6.95
C GLY A 24 -0.63 11.79 -8.14
N GLU A 25 -0.87 13.08 -7.92
CA GLU A 25 -1.26 14.07 -8.93
C GLU A 25 -0.22 14.31 -10.05
N LYS A 26 0.97 13.72 -9.97
CA LYS A 26 2.01 13.79 -11.00
C LYS A 26 2.38 12.40 -11.46
N ILE A 27 1.95 12.06 -12.69
CA ILE A 27 2.30 10.84 -13.41
C ILE A 27 3.77 10.89 -13.91
N THR A 28 4.67 11.48 -13.15
CA THR A 28 6.10 11.52 -13.50
C THR A 28 6.87 10.35 -12.90
N ASP A 29 6.35 9.85 -11.76
CA ASP A 29 6.99 8.76 -11.03
C ASP A 29 5.94 7.73 -10.66
N ALA A 30 6.22 6.46 -10.88
CA ALA A 30 5.34 5.36 -10.52
C ALA A 30 6.09 4.37 -9.63
N LEU A 31 5.44 3.93 -8.55
CA LEU A 31 5.95 2.92 -7.65
C LEU A 31 4.96 1.77 -7.60
N PHE A 32 5.46 0.56 -7.77
CA PHE A 32 4.67 -0.65 -7.77
C PHE A 32 5.19 -1.60 -6.71
N GLY A 33 4.32 -2.04 -5.81
CA GLY A 33 4.62 -3.00 -4.76
C GLY A 33 3.90 -4.32 -4.99
N SER A 34 4.51 -5.42 -4.57
CA SER A 34 3.88 -6.74 -4.56
C SER A 34 3.81 -7.29 -3.15
N MET A 35 2.59 -7.58 -2.69
CA MET A 35 2.39 -8.27 -1.42
C MET A 35 2.85 -9.73 -1.48
N THR A 36 2.71 -10.36 -2.64
CA THR A 36 3.08 -11.77 -2.84
C THR A 36 4.58 -11.97 -2.84
N HIS A 37 5.33 -11.03 -3.43
CA HIS A 37 6.78 -11.16 -3.65
C HIS A 37 7.62 -10.35 -2.67
N GLN A 38 7.00 -9.54 -1.82
CA GLN A 38 7.66 -8.66 -0.85
C GLN A 38 8.76 -7.79 -1.49
N ASN A 39 8.48 -7.28 -2.70
CA ASN A 39 9.41 -6.47 -3.47
C ASN A 39 8.70 -5.22 -4.03
N GLU A 40 9.47 -4.18 -4.31
CA GLU A 40 8.96 -2.94 -4.90
C GLU A 40 9.81 -2.53 -6.09
N VAL A 41 9.16 -2.07 -7.16
CA VAL A 41 9.78 -1.58 -8.38
C VAL A 41 9.34 -0.14 -8.61
N GLY A 42 10.30 0.78 -8.62
CA GLY A 42 10.09 2.17 -8.99
C GLY A 42 10.38 2.40 -10.48
N VAL A 43 9.54 3.22 -11.12
CA VAL A 43 9.73 3.64 -12.52
C VAL A 43 9.66 5.17 -12.58
N TRP A 44 10.73 5.80 -13.05
CA TRP A 44 10.84 7.25 -13.22
C TRP A 44 11.03 7.61 -14.69
N ASP A 45 10.44 8.68 -15.11
CA ASP A 45 10.57 9.24 -16.45
C ASP A 45 11.27 10.61 -16.36
N ASP A 46 12.51 10.71 -16.85
CA ASP A 46 13.27 11.95 -16.88
C ASP A 46 13.06 12.77 -18.17
N GLY A 47 12.15 12.32 -19.04
CA GLY A 47 11.84 12.93 -20.33
C GLY A 47 12.66 12.40 -21.50
N GLU A 48 13.81 11.75 -21.26
CA GLU A 48 14.66 11.11 -22.26
C GLU A 48 14.69 9.59 -22.14
N ALA A 49 14.57 9.06 -20.90
CA ALA A 49 14.64 7.66 -20.58
C ALA A 49 13.73 7.26 -19.41
N LEU A 50 13.50 5.96 -19.26
CA LEU A 50 12.91 5.41 -18.04
C LEU A 50 14.03 4.84 -17.16
N LEU A 51 14.06 5.24 -15.92
CA LEU A 51 14.85 4.59 -14.87
C LEU A 51 13.94 3.63 -14.10
N VAL A 52 14.32 2.37 -14.10
CA VAL A 52 13.60 1.30 -13.39
C VAL A 52 14.51 0.71 -12.32
N VAL A 53 14.06 0.69 -11.09
CA VAL A 53 14.81 0.13 -9.96
C VAL A 53 13.97 -0.83 -9.16
N SER A 54 14.59 -1.91 -8.67
CA SER A 54 14.06 -2.69 -7.58
C SER A 54 14.54 -2.08 -6.27
N LEU A 55 13.62 -1.64 -5.43
CA LEU A 55 13.97 -0.89 -4.22
C LEU A 55 14.52 -1.77 -3.09
N LEU A 56 14.19 -3.07 -3.12
CA LEU A 56 14.63 -4.02 -2.09
C LEU A 56 15.80 -4.89 -2.54
N ASN A 57 16.00 -5.10 -3.84
CA ASN A 57 17.09 -5.92 -4.36
C ASN A 57 17.58 -5.41 -5.72
N THR A 58 18.07 -4.19 -5.75
CA THR A 58 18.56 -3.54 -6.98
C THR A 58 19.69 -4.31 -7.64
N GLU A 59 20.65 -4.85 -6.87
CA GLU A 59 21.77 -5.61 -7.41
C GLU A 59 21.33 -6.93 -8.06
N GLY A 60 20.33 -7.61 -7.48
CA GLY A 60 19.74 -8.80 -8.08
C GLY A 60 19.06 -8.49 -9.42
N LEU A 61 18.41 -7.33 -9.55
CA LEU A 61 17.80 -6.90 -10.80
C LEU A 61 18.86 -6.51 -11.83
N LYS A 62 19.92 -5.77 -11.45
CA LYS A 62 21.08 -5.45 -12.31
C LYS A 62 21.77 -6.70 -12.84
N ALA A 63 21.94 -7.72 -12.01
CA ALA A 63 22.55 -8.98 -12.41
C ALA A 63 21.74 -9.72 -13.50
N LYS A 64 20.40 -9.60 -13.45
CA LYS A 64 19.52 -10.18 -14.49
C LYS A 64 19.49 -9.36 -15.79
N PHE A 65 19.71 -8.07 -15.71
CA PHE A 65 19.66 -7.13 -16.85
C PHE A 65 20.96 -6.31 -16.98
N PRO A 66 22.14 -6.93 -17.15
CA PRO A 66 23.42 -6.22 -17.12
C PRO A 66 23.55 -5.18 -18.25
N LYS A 67 22.84 -5.36 -19.37
CA LYS A 67 22.82 -4.41 -20.49
C LYS A 67 22.21 -3.05 -20.11
N TYR A 68 21.32 -3.02 -19.13
CA TYR A 68 20.58 -1.84 -18.69
C TYR A 68 21.02 -1.36 -17.31
N ALA A 69 22.01 -2.03 -16.70
CA ALA A 69 22.47 -1.70 -15.36
C ALA A 69 23.15 -0.33 -15.32
N VAL A 70 22.73 0.49 -14.36
CA VAL A 70 23.35 1.77 -14.00
C VAL A 70 23.57 1.82 -12.50
N GLU A 71 24.24 2.86 -11.99
CA GLU A 71 24.60 2.95 -10.57
C GLU A 71 23.41 2.67 -9.64
N ASP A 72 22.25 3.33 -9.89
CA ASP A 72 21.08 3.28 -9.03
C ASP A 72 19.93 2.36 -9.53
N GLY A 73 20.18 1.46 -10.49
CA GLY A 73 19.12 0.58 -11.00
C GLY A 73 19.28 0.17 -12.45
N LEU A 74 18.18 0.21 -13.20
CA LEU A 74 18.15 -0.04 -14.64
C LEU A 74 17.74 1.19 -15.40
N LEU A 75 18.51 1.59 -16.40
CA LEU A 75 18.14 2.65 -17.33
C LEU A 75 17.62 2.05 -18.63
N ILE A 76 16.30 2.07 -18.80
CA ILE A 76 15.63 1.58 -20.00
C ILE A 76 15.27 2.78 -20.88
N ARG A 77 15.97 2.92 -22.00
CA ARG A 77 15.71 4.01 -22.95
C ARG A 77 14.46 3.70 -23.79
N HIS A 78 13.52 4.62 -23.80
CA HIS A 78 12.27 4.51 -24.54
C HIS A 78 12.49 4.96 -26.00
N PRO A 79 12.40 4.06 -27.01
CA PRO A 79 12.38 4.47 -28.39
C PRO A 79 11.06 5.19 -28.70
N LYS A 80 11.12 6.35 -29.33
CA LYS A 80 9.95 7.22 -29.59
C LYS A 80 8.84 6.55 -30.42
N ASN A 81 9.12 5.43 -31.10
CA ASN A 81 8.26 4.84 -32.10
C ASN A 81 7.85 3.37 -31.86
N ASP A 82 8.32 2.72 -30.79
CA ASP A 82 7.95 1.33 -30.52
C ASP A 82 7.64 1.09 -29.04
N LEU A 83 6.34 1.05 -28.76
CA LEU A 83 5.83 0.81 -27.41
C LEU A 83 5.86 -0.68 -27.04
N THR A 84 5.83 -1.57 -28.03
CA THR A 84 5.60 -3.01 -27.85
C THR A 84 6.81 -3.70 -27.21
N ASP A 85 8.02 -3.46 -27.75
CA ASP A 85 9.26 -4.03 -27.20
C ASP A 85 9.54 -3.52 -25.78
N HIS A 86 9.13 -2.28 -25.54
CA HIS A 86 9.28 -1.64 -24.23
C HIS A 86 8.38 -2.28 -23.16
N LEU A 87 7.15 -2.61 -23.53
CA LEU A 87 6.19 -3.28 -22.65
C LEU A 87 6.61 -4.72 -22.33
N GLN A 88 7.14 -5.43 -23.31
CA GLN A 88 7.68 -6.76 -23.10
C GLN A 88 8.84 -6.71 -22.11
N LEU A 89 9.81 -5.79 -22.30
CA LEU A 89 10.95 -5.63 -21.42
C LEU A 89 10.53 -5.24 -19.98
N LEU A 90 9.55 -4.33 -19.83
CA LEU A 90 9.01 -4.00 -18.51
C LEU A 90 8.34 -5.20 -17.85
N GLY A 91 7.58 -6.01 -18.59
CA GLY A 91 7.01 -7.26 -18.09
C GLY A 91 8.10 -8.22 -17.59
N GLU A 92 9.20 -8.36 -18.32
CA GLU A 92 10.36 -9.16 -17.93
C GLU A 92 11.04 -8.62 -16.67
N VAL A 93 11.15 -7.29 -16.53
CA VAL A 93 11.68 -6.64 -15.33
C VAL A 93 10.81 -6.91 -14.10
N PHE A 94 9.49 -6.76 -14.22
CA PHE A 94 8.57 -7.07 -13.12
C PHE A 94 8.59 -8.56 -12.76
N ALA A 95 8.62 -9.46 -13.75
CA ALA A 95 8.73 -10.90 -13.51
C ALA A 95 10.06 -11.26 -12.82
N ALA A 96 11.15 -10.61 -13.21
CA ALA A 96 12.45 -10.78 -12.56
C ALA A 96 12.43 -10.28 -11.12
N ALA A 97 11.87 -9.09 -10.87
CA ALA A 97 11.72 -8.54 -9.53
C ALA A 97 10.86 -9.44 -8.63
N ALA A 98 9.77 -10.03 -9.19
CA ALA A 98 8.95 -11.01 -8.50
C ALA A 98 9.71 -12.27 -8.07
N SER A 99 10.79 -12.63 -8.78
CA SER A 99 11.61 -13.82 -8.48
C SER A 99 12.80 -13.55 -7.56
N LEU A 100 13.04 -12.29 -7.18
CA LEU A 100 14.13 -11.95 -6.26
C LEU A 100 13.68 -12.19 -4.81
N PRO A 101 14.55 -12.75 -3.95
CA PRO A 101 14.23 -12.83 -2.53
C PRO A 101 14.13 -11.42 -1.92
N PRO A 102 13.34 -11.23 -0.86
CA PRO A 102 13.36 -9.98 -0.12
C PRO A 102 14.78 -9.76 0.43
N ASP A 103 15.28 -8.53 0.27
CA ASP A 103 16.59 -8.16 0.81
C ASP A 103 16.40 -7.53 2.20
N PRO A 104 16.76 -8.23 3.29
CA PRO A 104 16.60 -7.72 4.64
C PRO A 104 17.51 -6.53 4.96
N ASP A 105 18.60 -6.35 4.20
CA ASP A 105 19.61 -5.34 4.42
C ASP A 105 19.66 -4.26 3.32
N ALA A 106 18.60 -4.14 2.51
CA ALA A 106 18.57 -3.15 1.44
C ALA A 106 18.80 -1.72 1.97
N VAL A 107 20.00 -1.22 1.80
CA VAL A 107 20.37 0.17 2.09
C VAL A 107 19.94 1.01 0.89
N LEU A 108 18.89 1.80 1.08
CA LEU A 108 18.42 2.72 0.06
C LEU A 108 19.44 3.85 -0.17
N PRO A 109 19.75 4.20 -1.44
CA PRO A 109 20.74 5.23 -1.74
C PRO A 109 20.35 6.62 -1.18
N GLU A 110 21.34 7.41 -0.77
CA GLU A 110 21.19 8.70 -0.08
C GLU A 110 20.72 9.87 -0.96
N ARG A 111 19.54 9.85 -1.52
CA ARG A 111 18.91 11.03 -2.16
C ARG A 111 17.69 11.49 -1.37
N THR A 112 17.78 12.67 -0.77
CA THR A 112 16.96 13.14 0.36
C THR A 112 15.44 13.12 0.21
N ASP A 113 14.85 13.39 -0.95
CA ASP A 113 13.40 13.44 -1.11
C ASP A 113 12.79 12.13 -1.63
N VAL A 114 13.48 11.46 -2.54
CA VAL A 114 13.11 10.11 -3.01
C VAL A 114 13.22 9.11 -1.87
N GLN A 115 14.29 9.18 -1.05
CA GLN A 115 14.50 8.36 0.13
C GLN A 115 13.41 8.49 1.18
N ARG A 116 12.99 9.71 1.48
CA ARG A 116 11.93 9.93 2.47
C ARG A 116 10.62 9.30 2.01
N THR A 117 10.29 9.43 0.72
CA THR A 117 9.10 8.83 0.11
C THR A 117 9.22 7.30 0.04
N VAL A 118 10.38 6.78 -0.34
CA VAL A 118 10.64 5.33 -0.42
C VAL A 118 10.65 4.69 0.97
N LYS A 119 11.35 5.27 1.96
CA LYS A 119 11.34 4.78 3.34
C LYS A 119 9.93 4.78 3.96
N ALA A 120 9.16 5.84 3.71
CA ALA A 120 7.77 5.91 4.18
C ALA A 120 6.91 4.81 3.56
N ARG A 121 7.13 4.46 2.30
CA ARG A 121 6.35 3.45 1.56
C ARG A 121 6.78 2.02 1.81
N LEU A 122 8.09 1.77 1.95
CA LEU A 122 8.59 0.49 2.45
C LEU A 122 8.01 0.20 3.84
N GLY A 123 7.97 1.22 4.69
CA GLY A 123 7.29 1.16 5.97
C GLY A 123 5.80 0.83 5.85
N GLN A 124 5.08 1.48 4.93
CA GLN A 124 3.64 1.21 4.69
C GLN A 124 3.41 -0.20 4.14
N HIS A 125 4.28 -0.68 3.24
CA HIS A 125 4.17 -2.05 2.74
C HIS A 125 4.37 -3.07 3.86
N LYS A 126 5.45 -2.93 4.63
CA LYS A 126 5.74 -3.76 5.80
C LYS A 126 4.58 -3.72 6.80
N TYR A 127 4.08 -2.53 7.13
CA TYR A 127 2.92 -2.33 7.98
C TYR A 127 1.69 -3.11 7.49
N LYS A 128 1.37 -3.04 6.18
CA LYS A 128 0.24 -3.78 5.59
C LYS A 128 0.43 -5.29 5.71
N VAL A 129 1.62 -5.80 5.40
CA VAL A 129 1.93 -7.24 5.50
C VAL A 129 1.79 -7.71 6.94
N GLU A 130 2.44 -7.06 7.90
CA GLU A 130 2.39 -7.43 9.31
C GLU A 130 0.97 -7.32 9.89
N GLN A 131 0.20 -6.32 9.46
CA GLN A 131 -1.21 -6.19 9.85
C GLN A 131 -2.06 -7.34 9.30
N LEU A 132 -1.85 -7.72 8.04
CA LEU A 132 -2.53 -8.86 7.43
C LEU A 132 -2.16 -10.17 8.11
N ASP A 133 -0.90 -10.36 8.51
CA ASP A 133 -0.44 -11.54 9.25
C ASP A 133 -1.19 -11.69 10.59
N ILE A 134 -1.40 -10.59 11.32
CA ILE A 134 -2.20 -10.58 12.56
C ILE A 134 -3.63 -11.11 12.29
N TRP A 135 -4.18 -10.87 11.10
CA TRP A 135 -5.57 -11.15 10.73
C TRP A 135 -5.73 -12.31 9.73
N ASP A 136 -4.73 -13.20 9.57
CA ASP A 136 -4.69 -14.36 8.65
C ASP A 136 -4.95 -13.98 7.18
N GLY A 137 -4.41 -12.85 6.74
CA GLY A 137 -4.59 -12.35 5.37
C GLY A 137 -6.01 -11.92 5.03
N ALA A 138 -6.85 -11.59 6.01
CA ALA A 138 -8.26 -11.37 5.81
C ALA A 138 -8.76 -10.06 6.43
N CYS A 139 -9.84 -9.51 5.87
CA CYS A 139 -10.57 -8.40 6.49
C CYS A 139 -10.96 -8.72 7.93
N ALA A 140 -10.67 -7.81 8.83
CA ALA A 140 -10.93 -7.95 10.27
C ALA A 140 -12.41 -8.15 10.62
N VAL A 141 -13.33 -7.75 9.74
CA VAL A 141 -14.79 -7.86 9.93
C VAL A 141 -15.37 -8.97 9.07
N THR A 142 -15.21 -8.88 7.75
CA THR A 142 -15.90 -9.75 6.78
C THR A 142 -15.21 -11.10 6.56
N GLY A 143 -13.92 -11.19 6.83
CA GLY A 143 -13.13 -12.39 6.55
C GLY A 143 -12.75 -12.58 5.08
N ILE A 144 -13.05 -11.62 4.22
CA ILE A 144 -12.63 -11.63 2.81
C ILE A 144 -11.12 -11.60 2.75
N LYS A 145 -10.53 -12.48 1.91
CA LYS A 145 -9.09 -12.65 1.73
C LYS A 145 -8.57 -12.13 0.38
N GLU A 146 -9.43 -11.48 -0.41
CA GLU A 146 -9.02 -10.96 -1.71
C GLU A 146 -8.12 -9.72 -1.50
N PRO A 147 -6.80 -9.81 -1.82
CA PRO A 147 -5.83 -8.76 -1.48
C PRO A 147 -6.12 -7.42 -2.14
N THR A 148 -6.74 -7.44 -3.34
CA THR A 148 -7.09 -6.24 -4.12
C THR A 148 -8.20 -5.44 -3.45
N LEU A 149 -9.03 -6.08 -2.65
CA LEU A 149 -10.13 -5.46 -1.89
C LEU A 149 -9.73 -5.05 -0.47
N LEU A 150 -8.52 -5.37 -0.01
CA LEU A 150 -8.07 -5.09 1.36
C LEU A 150 -7.22 -3.82 1.43
N ARG A 151 -7.50 -3.01 2.44
CA ARG A 151 -6.73 -1.84 2.84
C ARG A 151 -6.24 -1.99 4.27
N ALA A 152 -5.07 -1.46 4.55
CA ALA A 152 -4.50 -1.40 5.89
C ALA A 152 -4.87 -0.04 6.51
N SER A 153 -6.05 -0.01 7.15
CA SER A 153 -6.59 1.21 7.76
C SER A 153 -5.85 1.58 9.04
N HIS A 154 -5.58 2.87 9.26
CA HIS A 154 -4.98 3.35 10.50
C HIS A 154 -6.05 3.78 11.51
N ALA A 155 -5.91 3.35 12.76
CA ALA A 155 -6.78 3.80 13.84
C ALA A 155 -6.39 5.19 14.36
N LYS A 156 -5.09 5.45 14.62
CA LYS A 156 -4.56 6.79 14.76
C LYS A 156 -4.08 7.24 13.38
N PRO A 157 -4.72 8.26 12.77
CA PRO A 157 -4.50 8.63 11.37
C PRO A 157 -3.04 8.95 11.07
N TRP A 158 -2.56 8.60 9.87
CA TRP A 158 -1.22 8.94 9.40
C TRP A 158 -0.92 10.43 9.44
N SER A 159 -1.93 11.26 9.16
CA SER A 159 -1.86 12.72 9.16
C SER A 159 -1.99 13.36 10.54
N ASP A 160 -2.20 12.59 11.59
CA ASP A 160 -2.33 13.12 12.94
C ASP A 160 -1.04 13.82 13.36
N PRO A 161 -1.08 15.09 13.85
CA PRO A 161 0.12 15.84 14.20
C PRO A 161 0.87 15.25 15.41
N THR A 162 0.22 14.39 16.19
CA THR A 162 0.81 13.77 17.39
C THR A 162 1.34 12.35 17.14
N ILE A 163 1.12 11.81 15.93
CA ILE A 163 1.58 10.46 15.60
C ILE A 163 3.10 10.43 15.40
N THR A 164 3.77 9.48 16.02
CA THR A 164 5.19 9.22 15.81
C THR A 164 5.43 8.28 14.63
N ASP A 165 6.65 8.26 14.09
CA ASP A 165 7.01 7.35 13.00
C ASP A 165 6.89 5.87 13.41
N SER A 166 7.15 5.56 14.68
CA SER A 166 6.94 4.21 15.22
C SER A 166 5.47 3.82 15.29
N GLU A 167 4.58 4.76 15.62
CA GLU A 167 3.13 4.50 15.64
C GLU A 167 2.55 4.37 14.22
N ARG A 168 3.07 5.14 13.25
CA ARG A 168 2.67 5.03 11.84
C ARG A 168 2.92 3.64 11.27
N LEU A 169 3.99 3.00 11.69
CA LEU A 169 4.44 1.70 11.18
C LEU A 169 4.10 0.54 12.12
N ASP A 170 3.39 0.80 13.21
CA ASP A 170 2.98 -0.23 14.15
C ASP A 170 1.78 -1.01 13.61
N PRO A 171 1.90 -2.32 13.32
CA PRO A 171 0.80 -3.11 12.79
C PRO A 171 -0.42 -3.20 13.73
N ALA A 172 -0.25 -2.88 15.00
CA ALA A 172 -1.35 -2.74 15.94
C ALA A 172 -2.16 -1.44 15.75
N ASN A 173 -1.59 -0.43 15.07
CA ASN A 173 -2.28 0.83 14.80
C ASN A 173 -3.25 0.71 13.63
N GLY A 174 -4.15 -0.24 13.67
CA GLY A 174 -5.22 -0.32 12.69
C GLY A 174 -5.72 -1.73 12.39
N LEU A 175 -6.44 -1.85 11.30
CA LEU A 175 -7.16 -3.06 10.92
C LEU A 175 -7.11 -3.26 9.40
N PRO A 176 -6.93 -4.50 8.89
CA PRO A 176 -7.16 -4.79 7.48
C PRO A 176 -8.67 -4.80 7.22
N LEU A 177 -9.14 -3.88 6.40
CA LEU A 177 -10.55 -3.73 6.08
C LEU A 177 -10.78 -3.83 4.56
N VAL A 178 -11.97 -4.28 4.16
CA VAL A 178 -12.42 -4.15 2.76
C VAL A 178 -12.68 -2.67 2.45
N ILE A 179 -12.51 -2.28 1.19
CA ILE A 179 -12.47 -0.88 0.72
C ILE A 179 -13.58 0.00 1.30
N HIS A 180 -14.83 -0.46 1.33
CA HIS A 180 -15.93 0.35 1.85
C HIS A 180 -15.89 0.52 3.38
N LEU A 181 -15.47 -0.52 4.12
CA LEU A 181 -15.30 -0.41 5.58
C LEU A 181 -14.07 0.44 5.93
N ASP A 182 -13.00 0.36 5.14
CA ASP A 182 -11.84 1.21 5.24
C ASP A 182 -12.24 2.69 5.10
N ALA A 183 -12.93 3.04 4.03
CA ALA A 183 -13.40 4.40 3.80
C ALA A 183 -14.30 4.93 4.93
N LEU A 184 -15.20 4.08 5.46
CA LEU A 184 -16.06 4.46 6.56
C LEU A 184 -15.29 4.63 7.88
N PHE A 185 -14.29 3.78 8.12
CA PHE A 185 -13.43 3.84 9.30
C PHE A 185 -12.52 5.07 9.26
N ASP A 186 -11.77 5.27 8.19
CA ASP A 186 -10.89 6.44 8.02
C ASP A 186 -11.62 7.78 8.16
N GLN A 187 -12.88 7.85 7.73
CA GLN A 187 -13.71 9.04 7.85
C GLN A 187 -14.47 9.15 9.18
N GLY A 188 -14.26 8.20 10.09
CA GLY A 188 -14.92 8.19 11.40
C GLY A 188 -16.41 7.89 11.38
N TRP A 189 -16.93 7.30 10.30
CA TRP A 189 -18.34 6.88 10.23
C TRP A 189 -18.62 5.57 10.96
N ILE A 190 -17.58 4.73 11.11
CA ILE A 190 -17.62 3.54 11.95
C ILE A 190 -16.40 3.49 12.85
N THR A 191 -16.52 2.78 13.97
CA THR A 191 -15.41 2.42 14.85
C THR A 191 -15.72 1.08 15.53
N PHE A 192 -14.89 0.67 16.49
CA PHE A 192 -15.11 -0.58 17.23
C PHE A 192 -14.98 -0.36 18.74
N ALA A 193 -15.83 -1.05 19.50
CA ALA A 193 -15.71 -1.13 20.96
C ALA A 193 -14.57 -2.09 21.36
N ASP A 194 -14.20 -2.12 22.63
CA ASP A 194 -13.13 -2.98 23.14
C ASP A 194 -13.46 -4.48 23.06
N ASP A 195 -14.77 -4.81 23.00
CA ASP A 195 -15.27 -6.17 22.75
C ASP A 195 -15.32 -6.54 21.25
N GLY A 196 -14.87 -5.61 20.39
CA GLY A 196 -14.83 -5.77 18.94
C GLY A 196 -16.13 -5.45 18.22
N LYS A 197 -17.22 -5.07 18.90
CA LYS A 197 -18.45 -4.68 18.23
C LYS A 197 -18.31 -3.40 17.44
N MET A 198 -18.85 -3.38 16.22
CA MET A 198 -18.89 -2.18 15.40
C MET A 198 -19.84 -1.14 16.01
N GLN A 199 -19.38 0.10 16.03
CA GLN A 199 -20.17 1.28 16.34
C GLN A 199 -20.32 2.10 15.07
N ILE A 200 -21.56 2.49 14.76
CA ILE A 200 -21.92 3.27 13.58
C ILE A 200 -22.27 4.68 14.05
N SER A 201 -21.72 5.68 13.39
CA SER A 201 -22.03 7.08 13.70
C SER A 201 -23.53 7.35 13.50
N PRO A 202 -24.18 7.99 14.47
CA PRO A 202 -25.59 8.42 14.31
C PRO A 202 -25.75 9.49 13.22
N LEU A 203 -24.66 10.11 12.77
CA LEU A 203 -24.64 11.12 11.71
C LEU A 203 -24.49 10.50 10.31
N LEU A 204 -24.27 9.19 10.20
CA LEU A 204 -24.17 8.51 8.91
C LEU A 204 -25.55 8.41 8.27
N ASP A 205 -25.62 8.76 6.97
CA ASP A 205 -26.84 8.66 6.19
C ASP A 205 -27.43 7.23 6.26
N PRO A 206 -28.71 7.09 6.69
CA PRO A 206 -29.38 5.79 6.74
C PRO A 206 -29.37 5.02 5.41
N ALA A 207 -29.34 5.72 4.27
CA ALA A 207 -29.22 5.09 2.96
C ALA A 207 -27.87 4.36 2.79
N ILE A 208 -26.79 4.92 3.33
CA ILE A 208 -25.45 4.28 3.33
C ILE A 208 -25.44 3.09 4.28
N VAL A 209 -26.03 3.24 5.47
CA VAL A 209 -26.19 2.14 6.43
C VAL A 209 -26.91 0.94 5.79
N ALA A 210 -28.01 1.21 5.09
CA ALA A 210 -28.78 0.18 4.39
C ALA A 210 -28.02 -0.42 3.19
N MET A 211 -27.34 0.41 2.39
CA MET A 211 -26.59 -0.02 1.22
C MET A 211 -25.47 -1.03 1.55
N TYR A 212 -24.77 -0.81 2.66
CA TYR A 212 -23.65 -1.66 3.08
C TYR A 212 -24.04 -2.68 4.17
N ASP A 213 -25.35 -2.82 4.46
CA ASP A 213 -25.87 -3.69 5.52
C ASP A 213 -25.14 -3.51 6.86
N LEU A 214 -24.86 -2.25 7.21
CA LEU A 214 -24.20 -1.93 8.47
C LEU A 214 -25.18 -2.12 9.63
N ASN A 215 -24.81 -2.96 10.58
CA ASN A 215 -25.66 -3.24 11.73
C ASN A 215 -24.81 -3.55 12.99
N SER A 216 -25.46 -3.50 14.16
CA SER A 216 -24.83 -3.73 15.45
C SER A 216 -24.36 -5.19 15.68
N GLY A 217 -24.69 -6.11 14.78
CA GLY A 217 -24.22 -7.50 14.79
C GLY A 217 -22.82 -7.65 14.19
N LEU A 218 -22.36 -6.65 13.42
CA LEU A 218 -21.01 -6.66 12.86
C LEU A 218 -19.97 -6.47 13.95
N LYS A 219 -18.94 -7.29 13.92
CA LYS A 219 -17.86 -7.26 14.90
C LYS A 219 -16.55 -7.74 14.30
N LEU A 220 -15.46 -7.41 14.97
CA LEU A 220 -14.16 -7.96 14.67
C LEU A 220 -14.15 -9.47 14.86
N ARG A 221 -13.51 -10.19 13.96
CA ARG A 221 -13.40 -11.66 13.96
C ARG A 221 -12.50 -12.21 15.08
N ARG A 222 -11.65 -11.34 15.64
CA ARG A 222 -10.72 -11.66 16.74
C ARG A 222 -10.78 -10.60 17.83
N PRO A 223 -10.46 -10.98 19.07
CA PRO A 223 -10.26 -10.00 20.15
C PRO A 223 -9.10 -9.06 19.81
N LEU A 224 -9.25 -7.81 20.17
CA LEU A 224 -8.16 -6.82 20.11
C LEU A 224 -7.10 -7.12 21.17
N SER A 225 -5.83 -7.02 20.81
CA SER A 225 -4.71 -6.97 21.77
C SER A 225 -4.78 -5.69 22.61
N ALA A 226 -4.05 -5.65 23.73
CA ALA A 226 -4.00 -4.44 24.56
C ALA A 226 -3.61 -3.20 23.75
N LYS A 227 -2.57 -3.31 22.92
CA LYS A 227 -2.08 -2.21 22.10
C LYS A 227 -3.06 -1.79 20.99
N GLN A 228 -3.75 -2.73 20.37
CA GLN A 228 -4.82 -2.42 19.42
C GLN A 228 -5.97 -1.67 20.09
N LYS A 229 -6.32 -2.03 21.33
CA LYS A 229 -7.36 -1.31 22.09
C LYS A 229 -7.00 0.13 22.35
N GLU A 230 -5.72 0.44 22.64
CA GLU A 230 -5.24 1.80 22.81
C GLU A 230 -5.46 2.63 21.54
N TYR A 231 -5.06 2.12 20.37
CA TYR A 231 -5.28 2.81 19.11
C TYR A 231 -6.76 2.91 18.71
N ILE A 232 -7.53 1.88 18.92
CA ILE A 232 -8.98 1.91 18.65
C ILE A 232 -9.69 2.87 19.62
N SER A 233 -9.25 2.99 20.87
CA SER A 233 -9.73 4.02 21.80
C SER A 233 -9.42 5.41 21.28
N TYR A 234 -8.18 5.63 20.81
CA TYR A 234 -7.81 6.90 20.17
C TYR A 234 -8.77 7.24 19.01
N HIS A 235 -9.04 6.27 18.13
CA HIS A 235 -9.96 6.43 17.01
C HIS A 235 -11.37 6.81 17.48
N ARG A 236 -11.90 6.15 18.52
CA ARG A 236 -13.21 6.47 19.10
C ARG A 236 -13.28 7.88 19.65
N ASP A 237 -12.19 8.39 20.20
CA ASP A 237 -12.17 9.66 20.91
C ASP A 237 -11.87 10.85 20.00
N HIS A 238 -11.09 10.65 18.93
CA HIS A 238 -10.57 11.73 18.09
C HIS A 238 -11.03 11.70 16.64
N VAL A 239 -11.42 10.53 16.11
CA VAL A 239 -11.80 10.37 14.69
C VAL A 239 -13.28 10.09 14.54
N PHE A 240 -13.85 9.23 15.40
CA PHE A 240 -15.22 8.80 15.29
C PHE A 240 -16.20 9.96 15.49
N LYS A 241 -17.15 10.11 14.56
CA LYS A 241 -18.15 11.18 14.57
C LYS A 241 -19.28 10.83 15.53
N LYS A 242 -19.33 11.53 16.64
CA LYS A 242 -20.38 11.47 17.66
C LYS A 242 -21.36 12.63 17.46
N GLU A 243 -22.59 12.52 17.98
CA GLU A 243 -23.44 13.69 18.15
C GLU A 243 -22.74 14.71 19.05
N VAL A 244 -22.90 16.00 18.70
CA VAL A 244 -22.33 17.13 19.46
C VAL A 244 -23.24 17.42 20.67
#